data_fcc17a8805dd840b7f838b2af09655c2
#
_entry.id   fcc17a8805dd840b7f838b2af09655c2
#
_cell.length_a   1.000
_cell.length_b   1.000
_cell.length_c   1.000
_cell.angle_alpha   90.00
_cell.angle_beta   90.00
_cell.angle_gamma   90.00
#
_symmetry.space_group_name_H-M   'P 1'
#
loop_
_entity.id
_entity.type
_entity.pdbx_description
1 polymer ?
#
loop_
_entity_poly.entity_id
_entity_poly.type
_entity_poly.pdbx_seq_one_letter_code
_entity_poly.pdbx_strand_id
1 'polypeptide(L)'
;MRLIAREGIDNVRIARIATEAGVSAGLVHYHFASRDALLEEALEHSYERAGDLRLAALDDGRAAAQQRLRAMIDQCLPVDRALHDDFVLWIELWLRSARDPALRPVAARLYARLHAWFAQALADGIAAGELRDCDVTQMADRLLALIDGYGIRVLTGDPHVPLERAREEIWAAVAGDLGLS
;
A
#
# COMPACT_ATOMS: atom_id res chain seq x y z
N MET A 1 -11.55 3.11 8.93
CA MET A 1 -10.95 3.17 7.59
C MET A 1 -11.91 3.74 6.54
N ARG A 2 -12.97 3.05 6.11
CA ARG A 2 -13.89 3.50 5.03
C ARG A 2 -14.44 4.92 5.17
N LEU A 3 -14.76 5.37 6.39
CA LEU A 3 -15.22 6.75 6.62
C LEU A 3 -14.10 7.76 6.35
N ILE A 4 -12.89 7.47 6.80
CA ILE A 4 -11.73 8.34 6.61
C ILE A 4 -11.41 8.45 5.12
N ALA A 5 -11.37 7.32 4.41
CA ALA A 5 -11.12 7.30 2.96
C ALA A 5 -12.17 8.07 2.16
N ARG A 6 -13.44 8.04 2.61
CA ARG A 6 -14.55 8.68 1.91
C ARG A 6 -14.70 10.18 2.18
N GLU A 7 -14.42 10.63 3.39
CA GLU A 7 -14.72 11.98 3.86
C GLU A 7 -13.45 12.81 4.16
N GLY A 8 -12.29 12.17 4.17
CA GLY A 8 -11.03 12.75 4.64
C GLY A 8 -10.97 12.80 6.16
N ILE A 9 -9.79 12.64 6.74
CA ILE A 9 -9.60 12.57 8.20
C ILE A 9 -10.04 13.87 8.91
N ASP A 10 -9.89 15.03 8.26
CA ASP A 10 -10.24 16.33 8.84
C ASP A 10 -11.75 16.56 8.92
N ASN A 11 -12.51 15.97 8.02
CA ASN A 11 -13.96 16.14 7.91
C ASN A 11 -14.73 15.12 8.75
N VAL A 12 -14.14 13.97 9.04
CA VAL A 12 -14.79 12.91 9.80
C VAL A 12 -14.93 13.33 11.27
N ARG A 13 -16.16 13.26 11.79
CA ARG A 13 -16.43 13.48 13.22
C ARG A 13 -16.18 12.21 14.02
N ILE A 14 -15.44 12.30 15.13
CA ILE A 14 -15.17 11.15 16.01
C ILE A 14 -16.46 10.46 16.46
N ALA A 15 -17.52 11.22 16.75
CA ALA A 15 -18.82 10.65 17.11
C ALA A 15 -19.39 9.74 15.99
N ARG A 16 -19.14 10.07 14.72
CA ARG A 16 -19.58 9.25 13.59
C ARG A 16 -18.76 7.99 13.44
N ILE A 17 -17.44 8.08 13.65
CA ILE A 17 -16.56 6.91 13.69
C ILE A 17 -17.02 5.95 14.79
N ALA A 18 -17.30 6.48 15.99
CA ALA A 18 -17.78 5.70 17.11
C ALA A 18 -19.11 5.00 16.82
N THR A 19 -20.06 5.71 16.21
CA THR A 19 -21.36 5.13 15.79
C THR A 19 -21.17 3.99 14.79
N GLU A 20 -20.33 4.17 13.78
CA GLU A 20 -20.09 3.14 12.76
C GLU A 20 -19.32 1.93 13.30
N ALA A 21 -18.45 2.16 14.29
CA ALA A 21 -17.74 1.10 15.01
C ALA A 21 -18.58 0.42 16.11
N GLY A 22 -19.79 0.92 16.42
CA GLY A 22 -20.63 0.38 17.48
C GLY A 22 -20.09 0.65 18.89
N VAL A 23 -19.30 1.71 19.07
CA VAL A 23 -18.68 2.08 20.36
C VAL A 23 -19.06 3.51 20.79
N SER A 24 -18.75 3.90 22.03
CA SER A 24 -18.95 5.28 22.46
C SER A 24 -17.86 6.21 21.92
N ALA A 25 -18.21 7.49 21.72
CA ALA A 25 -17.22 8.53 21.35
C ALA A 25 -16.13 8.68 22.42
N GLY A 26 -16.47 8.50 23.70
CA GLY A 26 -15.51 8.50 24.80
C GLY A 26 -14.47 7.40 24.69
N LEU A 27 -14.87 6.20 24.24
CA LEU A 27 -13.93 5.10 24.01
C LEU A 27 -12.97 5.42 22.87
N VAL A 28 -13.43 6.02 21.77
CA VAL A 28 -12.56 6.45 20.67
C VAL A 28 -11.56 7.50 21.14
N HIS A 29 -12.01 8.51 21.91
CA HIS A 29 -11.11 9.53 22.49
C HIS A 29 -10.12 8.95 23.52
N TYR A 30 -10.49 7.89 24.22
CA TYR A 30 -9.60 7.20 25.15
C TYR A 30 -8.45 6.48 24.41
N HIS A 31 -8.76 5.85 23.28
CA HIS A 31 -7.76 5.10 22.48
C HIS A 31 -6.92 5.98 21.55
N PHE A 32 -7.50 7.04 21.01
CA PHE A 32 -6.82 7.89 20.01
C PHE A 32 -6.69 9.32 20.52
N ALA A 33 -5.45 9.71 20.83
CA ALA A 33 -5.13 11.05 21.35
C ALA A 33 -5.35 12.15 20.29
N SER A 34 -5.29 11.81 19.01
CA SER A 34 -5.44 12.74 17.89
C SER A 34 -6.04 12.05 16.66
N ARG A 35 -6.43 12.86 15.68
CA ARG A 35 -6.85 12.34 14.36
C ARG A 35 -5.70 11.69 13.61
N ASP A 36 -4.48 12.19 13.81
CA ASP A 36 -3.30 11.62 13.18
C ASP A 36 -2.97 10.23 13.76
N ALA A 37 -3.13 10.06 15.08
CA ALA A 37 -3.04 8.73 15.71
C ALA A 37 -4.10 7.76 15.17
N LEU A 38 -5.30 8.25 14.89
CA LEU A 38 -6.36 7.44 14.27
C LEU A 38 -6.03 7.08 12.81
N LEU A 39 -5.42 7.99 12.04
CA LEU A 39 -4.98 7.74 10.67
C LEU A 39 -3.83 6.72 10.66
N GLU A 40 -2.85 6.89 11.56
CA GLU A 40 -1.74 5.96 11.72
C GLU A 40 -2.25 4.55 11.99
N GLU A 41 -3.13 4.38 12.97
CA GLU A 41 -3.72 3.08 13.31
C GLU A 41 -4.55 2.49 12.15
N ALA A 42 -5.28 3.34 11.42
CA ALA A 42 -6.02 2.89 10.25
C ALA A 42 -5.09 2.35 9.14
N LEU A 43 -3.92 2.96 8.94
CA LEU A 43 -2.91 2.51 8.00
C LEU A 43 -2.18 1.26 8.49
N GLU A 44 -1.84 1.18 9.79
CA GLU A 44 -1.26 -0.03 10.39
C GLU A 44 -2.21 -1.22 10.22
N HIS A 45 -3.49 -1.04 10.53
CA HIS A 45 -4.49 -2.08 10.33
C HIS A 45 -4.68 -2.46 8.86
N SER A 46 -4.61 -1.49 7.93
CA SER A 46 -4.62 -1.76 6.49
C SER A 46 -3.43 -2.63 6.09
N TYR A 47 -2.25 -2.28 6.59
CA TYR A 47 -1.03 -3.02 6.34
C TYR A 47 -1.09 -4.46 6.88
N GLU A 48 -1.59 -4.66 8.12
CA GLU A 48 -1.74 -5.98 8.74
C GLU A 48 -2.74 -6.84 7.97
N ARG A 49 -3.90 -6.29 7.63
CA ARG A 49 -4.91 -6.98 6.82
C ARG A 49 -4.36 -7.37 5.44
N ALA A 50 -3.60 -6.49 4.80
CA ALA A 50 -2.90 -6.82 3.56
C ALA A 50 -1.82 -7.89 3.79
N GLY A 51 -1.19 -7.91 4.97
CA GLY A 51 -0.23 -8.95 5.39
C GLY A 51 -0.86 -10.33 5.43
N ASP A 52 -2.05 -10.47 6.03
CA ASP A 52 -2.79 -11.75 6.08
C ASP A 52 -3.17 -12.23 4.68
N LEU A 53 -3.63 -11.35 3.80
CA LEU A 53 -3.91 -11.66 2.40
C LEU A 53 -2.64 -11.96 1.60
N ARG A 54 -1.52 -11.31 1.92
CA ARG A 54 -0.20 -11.54 1.33
C ARG A 54 0.34 -12.91 1.70
N LEU A 55 0.22 -13.29 2.98
CA LEU A 55 0.62 -14.62 3.46
C LEU A 55 -0.23 -15.70 2.81
N ALA A 56 -1.53 -15.53 2.71
CA ALA A 56 -2.41 -16.46 2.03
C ALA A 56 -2.08 -16.63 0.54
N ALA A 57 -1.68 -15.55 -0.14
CA ALA A 57 -1.25 -15.59 -1.55
C ALA A 57 0.16 -16.21 -1.74
N LEU A 58 0.98 -16.23 -0.66
CA LEU A 58 2.34 -16.78 -0.65
C LEU A 58 2.41 -18.19 -0.05
N ASP A 59 1.34 -18.61 0.65
CA ASP A 59 1.32 -19.83 1.49
C ASP A 59 1.41 -21.12 0.67
N ASP A 60 1.22 -21.07 -0.63
CA ASP A 60 1.40 -22.23 -1.51
C ASP A 60 2.87 -22.58 -1.77
N GLY A 61 3.84 -21.72 -1.45
CA GLY A 61 5.29 -21.97 -1.67
C GLY A 61 5.66 -22.40 -3.10
N ARG A 62 4.65 -22.53 -3.97
CA ARG A 62 4.71 -23.07 -5.34
C ARG A 62 4.52 -22.00 -6.41
N ALA A 63 4.06 -20.81 -6.03
CA ALA A 63 3.89 -19.74 -7.01
C ALA A 63 5.27 -19.23 -7.44
N ALA A 64 5.52 -19.17 -8.74
CA ALA A 64 6.73 -18.60 -9.31
C ALA A 64 6.92 -17.14 -8.86
N ALA A 65 8.17 -16.69 -8.74
CA ALA A 65 8.50 -15.33 -8.31
C ALA A 65 7.76 -14.27 -9.13
N GLN A 66 7.58 -14.50 -10.43
CA GLN A 66 6.79 -13.63 -11.30
C GLN A 66 5.35 -13.47 -10.82
N GLN A 67 4.68 -14.58 -10.46
CA GLN A 67 3.28 -14.53 -10.00
C GLN A 67 3.16 -13.83 -8.65
N ARG A 68 4.12 -14.08 -7.74
CA ARG A 68 4.19 -13.39 -6.46
C ARG A 68 4.33 -11.89 -6.62
N LEU A 69 5.29 -11.44 -7.45
CA LEU A 69 5.51 -10.01 -7.70
C LEU A 69 4.29 -9.33 -8.34
N ARG A 70 3.62 -9.97 -9.31
CA ARG A 70 2.38 -9.43 -9.89
C ARG A 70 1.28 -9.29 -8.85
N ALA A 71 1.08 -10.31 -8.00
CA ALA A 71 0.11 -10.25 -6.92
C ALA A 71 0.44 -9.14 -5.91
N MET A 72 1.74 -8.93 -5.60
CA MET A 72 2.19 -7.85 -4.72
C MET A 72 1.94 -6.46 -5.32
N ILE A 73 2.17 -6.29 -6.62
CA ILE A 73 1.82 -5.05 -7.33
C ILE A 73 0.32 -4.78 -7.23
N ASP A 74 -0.51 -5.79 -7.47
CA ASP A 74 -1.98 -5.67 -7.37
C ASP A 74 -2.45 -5.30 -5.97
N GLN A 75 -1.79 -5.82 -4.92
CA GLN A 75 -2.10 -5.44 -3.53
C GLN A 75 -1.76 -3.98 -3.20
N CYS A 76 -0.96 -3.32 -4.02
CA CYS A 76 -0.58 -1.92 -3.85
C CYS A 76 -1.27 -0.97 -4.84
N LEU A 77 -2.17 -1.49 -5.70
CA LEU A 77 -2.96 -0.70 -6.64
C LEU A 77 -4.43 -0.64 -6.21
N PRO A 78 -5.21 0.37 -6.60
CA PRO A 78 -6.63 0.49 -6.26
C PRO A 78 -7.50 -0.44 -7.13
N VAL A 79 -7.27 -1.76 -7.06
CA VAL A 79 -7.91 -2.77 -7.93
C VAL A 79 -9.35 -3.09 -7.53
N ASP A 80 -9.69 -2.89 -6.26
CA ASP A 80 -11.03 -3.06 -5.72
C ASP A 80 -11.37 -1.94 -4.73
N ARG A 81 -12.58 -1.98 -4.16
CA ARG A 81 -13.04 -0.96 -3.23
C ARG A 81 -12.19 -0.87 -1.96
N ALA A 82 -11.69 -1.99 -1.46
CA ALA A 82 -10.92 -2.00 -0.23
C ALA A 82 -9.53 -1.41 -0.45
N LEU A 83 -8.85 -1.84 -1.52
CA LEU A 83 -7.54 -1.32 -1.93
C LEU A 83 -7.61 0.13 -2.41
N HIS A 84 -8.73 0.53 -3.02
CA HIS A 84 -9.01 1.94 -3.31
C HIS A 84 -9.05 2.78 -2.02
N ASP A 85 -9.81 2.34 -1.00
CA ASP A 85 -9.90 3.05 0.28
C ASP A 85 -8.53 3.08 0.99
N ASP A 86 -7.75 2.01 0.93
CA ASP A 86 -6.39 1.95 1.47
C ASP A 86 -5.44 2.93 0.74
N PHE A 87 -5.52 3.00 -0.58
CA PHE A 87 -4.70 3.93 -1.36
C PHE A 87 -5.03 5.40 -1.04
N VAL A 88 -6.31 5.73 -0.83
CA VAL A 88 -6.74 7.06 -0.37
C VAL A 88 -6.13 7.40 0.99
N LEU A 89 -6.03 6.45 1.93
CA LEU A 89 -5.38 6.66 3.22
C LEU A 89 -3.89 6.97 3.08
N TRP A 90 -3.18 6.32 2.14
CA TRP A 90 -1.80 6.63 1.82
C TRP A 90 -1.63 8.07 1.29
N ILE A 91 -2.49 8.49 0.36
CA ILE A 91 -2.50 9.88 -0.14
C ILE A 91 -2.72 10.87 1.00
N GLU A 92 -3.65 10.58 1.91
CA GLU A 92 -3.92 11.42 3.08
C GLU A 92 -2.67 11.54 3.98
N LEU A 93 -1.98 10.42 4.25
CA LEU A 93 -0.74 10.42 5.04
C LEU A 93 0.37 11.24 4.36
N TRP A 94 0.59 11.06 3.05
CA TRP A 94 1.61 11.81 2.32
C TRP A 94 1.34 13.31 2.33
N LEU A 95 0.09 13.71 2.07
CA LEU A 95 -0.29 15.11 2.08
C LEU A 95 -0.07 15.76 3.46
N ARG A 96 -0.41 15.02 4.53
CA ARG A 96 -0.20 15.48 5.91
C ARG A 96 1.27 15.53 6.28
N SER A 97 2.03 14.48 6.00
CA SER A 97 3.48 14.45 6.31
C SER A 97 4.28 15.49 5.53
N ALA A 98 3.80 15.91 4.35
CA ALA A 98 4.39 17.01 3.61
C ALA A 98 4.20 18.36 4.31
N ARG A 99 3.08 18.53 5.04
CA ARG A 99 2.72 19.77 5.76
C ARG A 99 3.15 19.76 7.21
N ASP A 100 3.10 18.59 7.86
CA ASP A 100 3.45 18.41 9.27
C ASP A 100 4.68 17.49 9.43
N PRO A 101 5.84 18.05 9.82
CA PRO A 101 7.05 17.25 10.03
C PRO A 101 6.90 16.15 11.10
N ALA A 102 5.97 16.26 12.04
CA ALA A 102 5.76 15.27 13.09
C ALA A 102 5.25 13.92 12.52
N LEU A 103 4.58 13.93 11.36
CA LEU A 103 4.09 12.73 10.70
C LEU A 103 5.10 12.05 9.77
N ARG A 104 6.21 12.71 9.46
CA ARG A 104 7.25 12.14 8.57
C ARG A 104 7.82 10.81 9.07
N PRO A 105 8.12 10.62 10.38
CA PRO A 105 8.60 9.33 10.88
C PRO A 105 7.58 8.20 10.69
N VAL A 106 6.27 8.49 10.83
CA VAL A 106 5.20 7.52 10.60
C VAL A 106 5.18 7.11 9.13
N ALA A 107 5.15 8.08 8.21
CA ALA A 107 5.17 7.82 6.77
C ALA A 107 6.42 7.01 6.36
N ALA A 108 7.61 7.40 6.86
CA ALA A 108 8.87 6.72 6.58
C ALA A 108 8.86 5.27 7.10
N ARG A 109 8.35 5.02 8.31
CA ARG A 109 8.27 3.68 8.89
C ARG A 109 7.35 2.76 8.07
N LEU A 110 6.16 3.23 7.72
CA LEU A 110 5.20 2.44 6.94
C LEU A 110 5.73 2.15 5.53
N TYR A 111 6.36 3.15 4.90
CA TYR A 111 6.97 2.99 3.59
C TYR A 111 8.16 2.02 3.62
N ALA A 112 9.00 2.08 4.66
CA ALA A 112 10.11 1.14 4.83
C ALA A 112 9.65 -0.32 4.98
N ARG A 113 8.52 -0.56 5.64
CA ARG A 113 7.92 -1.90 5.74
C ARG A 113 7.45 -2.42 4.38
N LEU A 114 6.84 -1.55 3.57
CA LEU A 114 6.40 -1.90 2.23
C LEU A 114 7.59 -2.18 1.31
N HIS A 115 8.64 -1.35 1.40
CA HIS A 115 9.90 -1.54 0.70
C HIS A 115 10.56 -2.88 1.05
N ALA A 116 10.69 -3.18 2.36
CA ALA A 116 11.28 -4.43 2.83
C ALA A 116 10.52 -5.67 2.31
N TRP A 117 9.20 -5.57 2.19
CA TRP A 117 8.38 -6.65 1.65
C TRP A 117 8.70 -6.95 0.17
N PHE A 118 8.83 -5.92 -0.68
CA PHE A 118 9.26 -6.10 -2.08
C PHE A 118 10.71 -6.59 -2.17
N ALA A 119 11.64 -6.00 -1.40
CA ALA A 119 13.04 -6.39 -1.39
C ALA A 119 13.23 -7.87 -0.99
N GLN A 120 12.47 -8.35 0.00
CA GLN A 120 12.52 -9.75 0.42
C GLN A 120 12.01 -10.68 -0.69
N ALA A 121 10.87 -10.36 -1.33
CA ALA A 121 10.34 -11.17 -2.43
C ALA A 121 11.28 -11.26 -3.62
N LEU A 122 11.98 -10.17 -3.95
CA LEU A 122 13.03 -10.14 -4.98
C LEU A 122 14.21 -11.02 -4.59
N ALA A 123 14.72 -10.89 -3.35
CA ALA A 123 15.83 -11.68 -2.85
C ALA A 123 15.50 -13.19 -2.87
N ASP A 124 14.30 -13.57 -2.44
CA ASP A 124 13.85 -14.96 -2.47
C ASP A 124 13.79 -15.51 -3.90
N GLY A 125 13.28 -14.72 -4.86
CA GLY A 125 13.23 -15.12 -6.27
C GLY A 125 14.61 -15.26 -6.90
N ILE A 126 15.56 -14.41 -6.56
CA ILE A 126 16.97 -14.51 -6.99
C ILE A 126 17.62 -15.76 -6.38
N ALA A 127 17.45 -15.98 -5.08
CA ALA A 127 17.98 -17.16 -4.38
C ALA A 127 17.43 -18.47 -4.95
N ALA A 128 16.17 -18.48 -5.41
CA ALA A 128 15.54 -19.62 -6.08
C ALA A 128 15.98 -19.80 -7.53
N GLY A 129 16.74 -18.86 -8.10
CA GLY A 129 17.14 -18.87 -9.52
C GLY A 129 16.00 -18.54 -10.47
N GLU A 130 14.90 -18.00 -9.99
CA GLU A 130 13.72 -17.62 -10.77
C GLU A 130 13.81 -16.18 -11.32
N LEU A 131 14.64 -15.36 -10.71
CA LEU A 131 14.92 -13.98 -11.12
C LEU A 131 16.40 -13.80 -11.41
N ARG A 132 16.71 -12.88 -12.33
CA ARG A 132 18.08 -12.41 -12.55
C ARG A 132 18.57 -11.62 -11.34
N ASP A 133 19.84 -11.76 -11.01
CA ASP A 133 20.51 -11.00 -9.95
C ASP A 133 20.44 -9.49 -10.24
N CYS A 134 20.07 -8.72 -9.24
CA CYS A 134 19.94 -7.27 -9.30
C CYS A 134 20.11 -6.65 -7.90
N ASP A 135 20.27 -5.32 -7.84
CA ASP A 135 20.14 -4.58 -6.59
C ASP A 135 18.68 -4.55 -6.13
N VAL A 136 18.33 -5.43 -5.17
CA VAL A 136 16.96 -5.59 -4.66
C VAL A 136 16.42 -4.31 -4.02
N THR A 137 17.29 -3.50 -3.39
CA THR A 137 16.90 -2.22 -2.77
C THR A 137 16.47 -1.23 -3.85
N GLN A 138 17.30 -1.05 -4.87
CA GLN A 138 17.00 -0.15 -5.98
C GLN A 138 15.78 -0.63 -6.77
N MET A 139 15.62 -1.95 -6.96
CA MET A 139 14.48 -2.52 -7.67
C MET A 139 13.17 -2.33 -6.88
N ALA A 140 13.20 -2.49 -5.55
CA ALA A 140 12.05 -2.23 -4.70
C ALA A 140 11.66 -0.74 -4.72
N ASP A 141 12.62 0.18 -4.63
CA ASP A 141 12.37 1.62 -4.76
C ASP A 141 11.72 1.96 -6.10
N ARG A 142 12.22 1.39 -7.19
CA ARG A 142 11.67 1.59 -8.54
C ARG A 142 10.24 1.07 -8.66
N LEU A 143 9.97 -0.13 -8.15
CA LEU A 143 8.62 -0.70 -8.13
C LEU A 143 7.65 0.21 -7.37
N LEU A 144 8.00 0.64 -6.18
CA LEU A 144 7.17 1.51 -5.36
C LEU A 144 6.91 2.85 -6.02
N ALA A 145 7.93 3.48 -6.60
CA ALA A 145 7.76 4.74 -7.32
C ALA A 145 6.80 4.62 -8.51
N LEU A 146 6.85 3.50 -9.25
CA LEU A 146 5.93 3.22 -10.36
C LEU A 146 4.51 2.94 -9.85
N ILE A 147 4.36 2.14 -8.81
CA ILE A 147 3.07 1.82 -8.17
C ILE A 147 2.41 3.11 -7.67
N ASP A 148 3.14 3.97 -6.97
CA ASP A 148 2.63 5.24 -6.48
C ASP A 148 2.18 6.15 -7.62
N GLY A 149 3.02 6.31 -8.65
CA GLY A 149 2.71 7.16 -9.80
C GLY A 149 1.52 6.67 -10.61
N TYR A 150 1.47 5.40 -10.95
CA TYR A 150 0.36 4.81 -11.70
C TYR A 150 -0.90 4.68 -10.83
N GLY A 151 -0.75 4.30 -9.56
CA GLY A 151 -1.85 4.17 -8.62
C GLY A 151 -2.63 5.47 -8.42
N ILE A 152 -1.93 6.62 -8.32
CA ILE A 152 -2.58 7.94 -8.26
C ILE A 152 -3.40 8.20 -9.53
N ARG A 153 -2.87 7.87 -10.71
CA ARG A 153 -3.58 8.10 -11.99
C ARG A 153 -4.82 7.22 -12.10
N VAL A 154 -4.72 5.94 -11.69
CA VAL A 154 -5.87 5.03 -11.63
C VAL A 154 -6.91 5.55 -10.63
N LEU A 155 -6.47 5.91 -9.41
CA LEU A 155 -7.34 6.41 -8.35
C LEU A 155 -8.14 7.66 -8.79
N THR A 156 -7.48 8.57 -9.52
CA THR A 156 -8.09 9.83 -9.99
C THR A 156 -8.87 9.69 -11.29
N GLY A 157 -8.95 8.48 -11.85
CA GLY A 157 -9.73 8.19 -13.05
C GLY A 157 -9.13 8.78 -14.33
N ASP A 158 -7.79 8.83 -14.45
CA ASP A 158 -7.12 9.26 -15.68
C ASP A 158 -7.51 8.34 -16.84
N PRO A 159 -8.20 8.85 -17.90
CA PRO A 159 -8.67 8.03 -19.01
C PRO A 159 -7.53 7.41 -19.83
N HIS A 160 -6.32 7.94 -19.73
CA HIS A 160 -5.15 7.41 -20.42
C HIS A 160 -4.44 6.30 -19.65
N VAL A 161 -4.80 6.07 -18.38
CA VAL A 161 -4.18 5.06 -17.52
C VAL A 161 -5.25 4.25 -16.78
N PRO A 162 -6.01 3.41 -17.49
CA PRO A 162 -6.85 2.43 -16.83
C PRO A 162 -6.00 1.43 -16.05
N LEU A 163 -6.60 0.74 -15.08
CA LEU A 163 -5.91 -0.19 -14.19
C LEU A 163 -5.05 -1.23 -14.94
N GLU A 164 -5.59 -1.82 -16.00
CA GLU A 164 -4.87 -2.84 -16.78
C GLU A 164 -3.59 -2.28 -17.40
N ARG A 165 -3.67 -1.06 -17.94
CA ARG A 165 -2.50 -0.38 -18.47
C ARG A 165 -1.47 -0.07 -17.38
N ALA A 166 -1.90 0.36 -16.19
CA ALA A 166 -1.01 0.59 -15.06
C ALA A 166 -0.23 -0.68 -14.70
N ARG A 167 -0.91 -1.83 -14.61
CA ARG A 167 -0.30 -3.14 -14.38
C ARG A 167 0.75 -3.50 -15.43
N GLU A 168 0.39 -3.35 -16.71
CA GLU A 168 1.28 -3.67 -17.83
C GLU A 168 2.52 -2.79 -17.85
N GLU A 169 2.36 -1.48 -17.66
CA GLU A 169 3.48 -0.53 -17.68
C GLU A 169 4.43 -0.72 -16.49
N ILE A 170 3.88 -0.95 -15.27
CA ILE A 170 4.69 -1.26 -14.09
C ILE A 170 5.49 -2.55 -14.35
N TRP A 171 4.82 -3.59 -14.86
CA TRP A 171 5.47 -4.86 -15.13
C TRP A 171 6.54 -4.73 -16.22
N ALA A 172 6.23 -4.13 -17.35
CA ALA A 172 7.15 -3.96 -18.48
C ALA A 172 8.42 -3.17 -18.07
N ALA A 173 8.29 -2.22 -17.14
CA ALA A 173 9.42 -1.43 -16.65
C ALA A 173 10.44 -2.23 -15.83
N VAL A 174 10.08 -3.39 -15.28
CA VAL A 174 10.96 -4.18 -14.40
C VAL A 174 11.25 -5.60 -14.91
N ALA A 175 10.36 -6.18 -15.71
CA ALA A 175 10.46 -7.56 -16.16
C ALA A 175 11.79 -7.87 -16.86
N GLY A 176 12.24 -7.00 -17.77
CA GLY A 176 13.49 -7.18 -18.51
C GLY A 176 14.72 -7.24 -17.63
N ASP A 177 14.78 -6.39 -16.59
CA ASP A 177 15.88 -6.37 -15.63
C ASP A 177 15.86 -7.61 -14.73
N LEU A 178 14.67 -8.13 -14.42
CA LEU A 178 14.48 -9.36 -13.65
C LEU A 178 14.65 -10.65 -14.47
N GLY A 179 14.90 -10.56 -15.79
CA GLY A 179 15.04 -11.73 -16.67
C GLY A 179 13.72 -12.42 -17.02
N LEU A 180 12.61 -11.71 -16.85
CA LEU A 180 11.26 -12.17 -17.13
C LEU A 180 10.77 -11.63 -18.49
N SER A 181 9.87 -12.34 -19.12
CA SER A 181 9.27 -11.98 -20.42
C SER A 181 7.83 -11.51 -20.28
#